data_f4e56ac0c415ea9a9d54bc6e0bb13cc8
#
_entry.id   f4e56ac0c415ea9a9d54bc6e0bb13cc8
#
_cell.length_a   1.000
_cell.length_b   1.000
_cell.length_c   1.000
_cell.angle_alpha   90.00
_cell.angle_beta   90.00
_cell.angle_gamma   90.00
#
_symmetry.space_group_name_H-M   'P 1'
#
loop_
_entity.id
_entity.type
_entity.pdbx_description
1 polymer ?
#
loop_
_entity_poly.entity_id
_entity_poly.type
_entity_poly.pdbx_seq_one_letter_code
_entity_poly.pdbx_strand_id
1 'polypeptide(L)'
;AANGLHTIRTERADAFDALAALREAGERFDVVIIDPPAFIKRRKDIPKGQAAYRKLNQQAMQVLARDGFLVSCSCSHHLGLDDLMVTIQQAARHVDRFAQVVEVGGHAPDHPLHPAIAETRYLKSLFCRVVQD
;
A
#
# COMPACT_ATOMS: atom_id res chain seq x y z
N ALA A 1 -23.44 -10.72 10.79
CA ALA A 1 -22.67 -9.48 10.79
C ALA A 1 -23.59 -8.33 11.21
N ALA A 2 -23.06 -7.35 12.00
CA ALA A 2 -23.85 -6.25 12.58
C ALA A 2 -24.61 -5.40 11.53
N ASN A 3 -24.11 -5.37 10.28
CA ASN A 3 -24.69 -4.59 9.19
C ASN A 3 -25.41 -5.42 8.12
N GLY A 4 -25.72 -6.68 8.39
CA GLY A 4 -26.37 -7.56 7.41
C GLY A 4 -25.55 -7.88 6.15
N LEU A 5 -24.27 -7.54 6.13
CA LEU A 5 -23.37 -7.81 5.00
C LEU A 5 -22.82 -9.24 5.08
N HIS A 6 -23.06 -10.02 4.02
CA HIS A 6 -22.62 -11.42 3.92
C HIS A 6 -21.52 -11.63 2.87
N THR A 7 -21.11 -10.56 2.17
CA THR A 7 -20.10 -10.60 1.10
C THR A 7 -18.67 -10.34 1.61
N ILE A 8 -18.51 -9.98 2.90
CA ILE A 8 -17.20 -9.72 3.51
C ILE A 8 -16.61 -11.04 4.00
N ARG A 9 -15.41 -11.35 3.51
CA ARG A 9 -14.61 -12.47 3.96
C ARG A 9 -13.39 -11.94 4.72
N THR A 10 -13.10 -12.50 5.89
CA THR A 10 -11.95 -12.14 6.70
C THR A 10 -10.99 -13.31 6.83
N GLU A 11 -9.71 -13.03 6.76
CA GLU A 11 -8.64 -14.01 6.94
C GLU A 11 -7.59 -13.44 7.89
N ARG A 12 -7.17 -14.22 8.88
CA ARG A 12 -6.09 -13.86 9.78
C ARG A 12 -4.81 -14.54 9.32
N ALA A 13 -3.95 -13.81 8.62
CA ALA A 13 -2.69 -14.32 8.10
C ALA A 13 -1.64 -13.20 8.04
N ASP A 14 -0.38 -13.56 7.85
CA ASP A 14 0.65 -12.61 7.42
C ASP A 14 0.32 -12.12 6.00
N ALA A 15 0.38 -10.80 5.77
CA ALA A 15 -0.03 -10.21 4.51
C ALA A 15 0.86 -10.66 3.34
N PHE A 16 2.16 -10.85 3.56
CA PHE A 16 3.07 -11.33 2.50
C PHE A 16 2.75 -12.75 2.09
N ASP A 17 2.45 -13.62 3.07
CA ASP A 17 2.10 -15.01 2.81
C ASP A 17 0.72 -15.12 2.16
N ALA A 18 -0.26 -14.34 2.62
CA ALA A 18 -1.60 -14.30 2.05
C ALA A 18 -1.59 -13.84 0.59
N LEU A 19 -0.86 -12.76 0.26
CA LEU A 19 -0.74 -12.28 -1.12
C LEU A 19 -0.01 -13.29 -2.02
N ALA A 20 1.00 -13.98 -1.51
CA ALA A 20 1.67 -15.05 -2.25
C ALA A 20 0.71 -16.20 -2.57
N ALA A 21 -0.07 -16.66 -1.59
CA ALA A 21 -1.07 -17.71 -1.77
C ALA A 21 -2.17 -17.32 -2.77
N LEU A 22 -2.69 -16.09 -2.70
CA LEU A 22 -3.67 -15.57 -3.65
C LEU A 22 -3.12 -15.53 -5.08
N ARG A 23 -1.87 -15.12 -5.24
CA ARG A 23 -1.19 -15.12 -6.53
C ARG A 23 -1.06 -16.53 -7.10
N GLU A 24 -0.61 -17.50 -6.29
CA GLU A 24 -0.46 -18.91 -6.67
C GLU A 24 -1.81 -19.53 -7.04
N ALA A 25 -2.88 -19.17 -6.35
CA ALA A 25 -4.24 -19.57 -6.66
C ALA A 25 -4.80 -18.91 -7.92
N GLY A 26 -4.09 -17.96 -8.53
CA GLY A 26 -4.55 -17.24 -9.72
C GLY A 26 -5.62 -16.18 -9.44
N GLU A 27 -5.86 -15.84 -8.19
CA GLU A 27 -6.85 -14.83 -7.80
C GLU A 27 -6.49 -13.45 -8.33
N ARG A 28 -7.51 -12.68 -8.75
CA ARG A 28 -7.36 -11.33 -9.27
C ARG A 28 -8.45 -10.44 -8.71
N PHE A 29 -8.07 -9.20 -8.37
CA PHE A 29 -8.94 -8.21 -7.75
C PHE A 29 -8.91 -6.91 -8.54
N ASP A 30 -10.05 -6.26 -8.68
CA ASP A 30 -10.15 -4.95 -9.35
C ASP A 30 -9.53 -3.84 -8.50
N VAL A 31 -9.60 -3.98 -7.17
CA VAL A 31 -9.01 -3.04 -6.21
C VAL A 31 -8.28 -3.81 -5.12
N VAL A 32 -7.04 -3.41 -4.84
CA VAL A 32 -6.26 -3.91 -3.71
C VAL A 32 -5.85 -2.73 -2.85
N ILE A 33 -6.16 -2.79 -1.56
CA ILE A 33 -5.77 -1.78 -0.57
C ILE A 33 -4.74 -2.40 0.37
N ILE A 34 -3.59 -1.77 0.49
CA ILE A 34 -2.54 -2.15 1.45
C ILE A 34 -2.33 -1.03 2.45
N ASP A 35 -2.56 -1.34 3.71
CA ASP A 35 -2.41 -0.44 4.85
C ASP A 35 -1.60 -1.11 5.96
N PRO A 36 -0.28 -1.30 5.74
CA PRO A 36 0.57 -2.02 6.67
C PRO A 36 0.88 -1.18 7.92
N PRO A 37 1.33 -1.82 9.00
CA PRO A 37 1.92 -1.11 10.12
C PRO A 37 3.19 -0.37 9.69
N ALA A 38 3.66 0.57 10.52
CA ALA A 38 4.87 1.33 10.25
C ALA A 38 6.09 0.39 10.20
N PHE A 39 6.59 0.11 8.99
CA PHE A 39 7.81 -0.69 8.81
C PHE A 39 9.08 0.07 9.18
N ILE A 40 9.04 1.41 9.17
CA ILE A 40 10.18 2.27 9.50
C ILE A 40 9.87 3.01 10.79
N LYS A 41 10.43 2.51 11.91
CA LYS A 41 10.25 3.12 13.23
C LYS A 41 11.41 4.07 13.60
N ARG A 42 12.59 3.83 13.07
CA ARG A 42 13.83 4.58 13.34
C ARG A 42 14.61 4.78 12.05
N ARG A 43 15.44 5.82 11.98
CA ARG A 43 16.25 6.13 10.79
C ARG A 43 17.09 4.95 10.30
N LYS A 44 17.67 4.16 11.21
CA LYS A 44 18.47 2.97 10.86
C LYS A 44 17.67 1.87 10.16
N ASP A 45 16.35 1.87 10.33
CA ASP A 45 15.45 0.87 9.76
C ASP A 45 14.96 1.26 8.35
N ILE A 46 15.34 2.45 7.84
CA ILE A 46 14.87 2.97 6.54
C ILE A 46 15.12 1.99 5.39
N PRO A 47 16.34 1.47 5.15
CA PRO A 47 16.56 0.58 4.00
C PRO A 47 15.73 -0.69 4.06
N LYS A 48 15.66 -1.30 5.24
CA LYS A 48 14.87 -2.53 5.47
C LYS A 48 13.37 -2.27 5.32
N GLY A 49 12.89 -1.17 5.87
CA GLY A 49 11.49 -0.79 5.80
C GLY A 49 11.07 -0.43 4.38
N GLN A 50 11.88 0.31 3.63
CA GLN A 50 11.62 0.59 2.22
C GLN A 50 11.57 -0.69 1.37
N ALA A 51 12.46 -1.65 1.62
CA ALA A 51 12.42 -2.94 0.97
C ALA A 51 11.13 -3.71 1.27
N ALA A 52 10.64 -3.66 2.51
CA ALA A 52 9.37 -4.27 2.90
C ALA A 52 8.17 -3.60 2.20
N TYR A 53 8.11 -2.27 2.17
CA TYR A 53 7.09 -1.53 1.43
C TYR A 53 7.12 -1.88 -0.07
N ARG A 54 8.30 -1.92 -0.68
CA ARG A 54 8.44 -2.30 -2.09
C ARG A 54 7.93 -3.72 -2.34
N LYS A 55 8.34 -4.70 -1.52
CA LYS A 55 7.89 -6.10 -1.65
C LYS A 55 6.38 -6.21 -1.52
N LEU A 56 5.77 -5.54 -0.53
CA LEU A 56 4.33 -5.57 -0.33
C LEU A 56 3.57 -5.00 -1.53
N ASN A 57 4.03 -3.85 -2.07
CA ASN A 57 3.45 -3.25 -3.26
C ASN A 57 3.60 -4.15 -4.51
N GLN A 58 4.73 -4.83 -4.69
CA GLN A 58 4.93 -5.81 -5.77
C GLN A 58 3.92 -6.94 -5.69
N GLN A 59 3.76 -7.56 -4.52
CA GLN A 59 2.82 -8.65 -4.32
C GLN A 59 1.36 -8.20 -4.52
N ALA A 60 1.00 -7.00 -4.03
CA ALA A 60 -0.32 -6.42 -4.24
C ALA A 60 -0.61 -6.22 -5.75
N MET A 61 0.35 -5.67 -6.50
CA MET A 61 0.20 -5.48 -7.95
C MET A 61 0.06 -6.82 -8.69
N GLN A 62 0.69 -7.88 -8.21
CA GLN A 62 0.64 -9.21 -8.85
C GLN A 62 -0.72 -9.90 -8.71
N VAL A 63 -1.56 -9.48 -7.76
CA VAL A 63 -2.93 -9.97 -7.60
C VAL A 63 -3.99 -9.00 -8.13
N LEU A 64 -3.58 -7.87 -8.72
CA LEU A 64 -4.50 -6.97 -9.43
C LEU A 64 -4.93 -7.56 -10.77
N ALA A 65 -6.20 -7.36 -11.08
CA ALA A 65 -6.71 -7.53 -12.42
C ALA A 65 -6.04 -6.51 -13.38
N ARG A 66 -6.20 -6.74 -14.68
CA ARG A 66 -5.70 -5.79 -15.69
C ARG A 66 -6.37 -4.43 -15.49
N ASP A 67 -5.58 -3.36 -15.49
CA ASP A 67 -6.04 -1.99 -15.25
C ASP A 67 -6.72 -1.76 -13.89
N GLY A 68 -6.42 -2.62 -12.90
CA GLY A 68 -6.94 -2.51 -11.55
C GLY A 68 -6.32 -1.35 -10.76
N PHE A 69 -6.90 -1.08 -9.59
CA PHE A 69 -6.48 0.02 -8.71
C PHE A 69 -5.76 -0.50 -7.47
N LEU A 70 -4.61 0.09 -7.20
CA LEU A 70 -3.86 -0.09 -5.96
C LEU A 70 -4.03 1.13 -5.08
N VAL A 71 -4.47 0.94 -3.83
CA VAL A 71 -4.37 1.96 -2.80
C VAL A 71 -3.24 1.57 -1.85
N SER A 72 -2.16 2.35 -1.87
CA SER A 72 -0.98 2.07 -1.05
C SER A 72 -0.86 3.11 0.05
N CYS A 73 -0.91 2.66 1.30
CA CYS A 73 -0.83 3.50 2.48
C CYS A 73 0.49 3.31 3.23
N SER A 74 0.91 4.35 3.94
CA SER A 74 2.00 4.30 4.89
C SER A 74 1.75 5.23 6.06
N CYS A 75 1.92 4.73 7.27
CA CYS A 75 1.94 5.50 8.51
C CYS A 75 3.36 5.70 9.07
N SER A 76 4.40 5.38 8.31
CA SER A 76 5.79 5.60 8.71
C SER A 76 6.17 7.07 8.57
N HIS A 77 6.48 7.75 9.67
CA HIS A 77 6.94 9.14 9.66
C HIS A 77 8.23 9.32 8.82
N HIS A 78 9.13 8.34 8.86
CA HIS A 78 10.39 8.35 8.12
C HIS A 78 10.28 7.97 6.63
N LEU A 79 9.09 7.69 6.13
CA LEU A 79 8.82 7.50 4.70
C LEU A 79 7.97 8.67 4.21
N GLY A 80 8.60 9.60 3.50
CA GLY A 80 7.89 10.72 2.90
C GLY A 80 6.97 10.31 1.75
N LEU A 81 6.14 11.24 1.29
CA LEU A 81 5.24 11.00 0.15
C LEU A 81 6.04 10.65 -1.12
N ASP A 82 7.11 11.42 -1.39
CA ASP A 82 7.98 11.19 -2.56
C ASP A 82 8.68 9.84 -2.48
N ASP A 83 9.13 9.43 -1.28
CA ASP A 83 9.73 8.11 -1.07
C ASP A 83 8.73 6.99 -1.34
N LEU A 84 7.46 7.15 -0.94
CA LEU A 84 6.41 6.20 -1.25
C LEU A 84 6.13 6.13 -2.75
N MET A 85 6.10 7.27 -3.46
CA MET A 85 5.97 7.31 -4.92
C MET A 85 7.10 6.56 -5.62
N VAL A 86 8.34 6.79 -5.21
CA VAL A 86 9.52 6.08 -5.75
C VAL A 86 9.43 4.58 -5.46
N THR A 87 9.00 4.21 -4.25
CA THR A 87 8.81 2.81 -3.85
C THR A 87 7.79 2.11 -4.73
N ILE A 88 6.64 2.75 -5.01
CA ILE A 88 5.60 2.21 -5.88
C ILE A 88 6.11 2.09 -7.32
N GLN A 89 6.81 3.11 -7.83
CA GLN A 89 7.40 3.08 -9.17
C GLN A 89 8.38 1.90 -9.32
N GLN A 90 9.26 1.69 -8.35
CA GLN A 90 10.20 0.58 -8.35
C GLN A 90 9.48 -0.78 -8.27
N ALA A 91 8.43 -0.87 -7.44
CA ALA A 91 7.61 -2.06 -7.32
C ALA A 91 6.93 -2.42 -8.65
N ALA A 92 6.33 -1.44 -9.32
CA ALA A 92 5.65 -1.63 -10.60
C ALA A 92 6.62 -2.12 -11.68
N ARG A 93 7.78 -1.47 -11.83
CA ARG A 93 8.82 -1.90 -12.78
C ARG A 93 9.29 -3.34 -12.56
N HIS A 94 9.39 -3.76 -11.31
CA HIS A 94 9.86 -5.10 -10.95
C HIS A 94 8.88 -6.21 -11.34
N VAL A 95 7.62 -5.86 -11.56
CA VAL A 95 6.56 -6.80 -11.95
C VAL A 95 5.98 -6.49 -13.34
N ASP A 96 6.75 -5.77 -14.17
CA ASP A 96 6.39 -5.39 -15.55
C ASP A 96 5.04 -4.68 -15.63
N ARG A 97 4.85 -3.69 -14.74
CA ARG A 97 3.65 -2.87 -14.68
C ARG A 97 4.02 -1.38 -14.64
N PHE A 98 3.03 -0.56 -14.92
CA PHE A 98 3.13 0.88 -14.83
C PHE A 98 2.05 1.40 -13.86
N ALA A 99 2.44 2.19 -12.85
CA ALA A 99 1.53 2.78 -11.89
C ALA A 99 1.35 4.28 -12.17
N GLN A 100 0.10 4.70 -12.35
CA GLN A 100 -0.30 6.09 -12.48
C GLN A 100 -0.98 6.54 -11.18
N VAL A 101 -0.42 7.52 -10.48
CA VAL A 101 -1.06 8.12 -9.30
C VAL A 101 -2.22 8.99 -9.78
N VAL A 102 -3.43 8.64 -9.38
CA VAL A 102 -4.65 9.37 -9.74
C VAL A 102 -5.15 10.25 -8.61
N GLU A 103 -4.80 9.91 -7.35
CA GLU A 103 -5.15 10.69 -6.18
C GLU A 103 -4.12 10.52 -5.07
N VAL A 104 -3.91 11.58 -4.29
CA VAL A 104 -3.07 11.59 -3.10
C VAL A 104 -3.97 11.86 -1.90
N GLY A 105 -4.02 10.92 -0.97
CA GLY A 105 -4.76 11.05 0.28
C GLY A 105 -3.83 11.25 1.48
N GLY A 106 -4.41 11.60 2.61
CA GLY A 106 -3.71 11.83 3.86
C GLY A 106 -4.63 11.65 5.05
N HIS A 107 -4.43 12.48 6.06
CA HIS A 107 -5.21 12.44 7.30
C HIS A 107 -6.65 12.92 7.08
N ALA A 108 -7.58 12.21 7.68
CA ALA A 108 -8.96 12.66 7.80
C ALA A 108 -9.09 13.70 8.94
N PRO A 109 -10.20 14.45 9.00
CA PRO A 109 -10.42 15.49 10.01
C PRO A 109 -10.35 15.01 11.47
N ASP A 110 -10.58 13.74 11.73
CA ASP A 110 -10.47 13.11 13.05
C ASP A 110 -9.00 12.88 13.51
N HIS A 111 -8.03 13.09 12.60
CA HIS A 111 -6.61 13.04 12.87
C HIS A 111 -5.93 14.35 12.43
N PRO A 112 -6.18 15.48 13.15
CA PRO A 112 -5.69 16.77 12.74
C PRO A 112 -4.16 16.86 12.80
N LEU A 113 -3.61 17.65 11.89
CA LEU A 113 -2.17 17.93 11.87
C LEU A 113 -1.86 19.12 12.79
N HIS A 114 -0.77 19.03 13.54
CA HIS A 114 -0.26 20.16 14.31
C HIS A 114 0.85 20.88 13.52
N PRO A 115 0.70 22.17 13.18
CA PRO A 115 1.65 22.85 12.29
C PRO A 115 3.10 22.87 12.81
N ALA A 116 3.29 22.93 14.14
CA ALA A 116 4.60 22.96 14.78
C ALA A 116 5.18 21.56 15.10
N ILE A 117 4.43 20.47 14.87
CA ILE A 117 4.85 19.11 15.20
C ILE A 117 4.85 18.29 13.91
N ALA A 118 6.04 18.20 13.28
CA ALA A 118 6.19 17.53 11.99
C ALA A 118 5.80 16.03 12.05
N GLU A 119 5.98 15.39 13.19
CA GLU A 119 5.65 13.99 13.44
C GLU A 119 4.15 13.68 13.28
N THR A 120 3.29 14.69 13.37
CA THR A 120 1.85 14.51 13.14
C THR A 120 1.53 14.25 11.65
N ARG A 121 2.45 14.55 10.72
CA ARG A 121 2.31 14.28 9.29
C ARG A 121 2.84 12.90 8.94
N TYR A 122 2.19 11.85 9.39
CA TYR A 122 2.69 10.48 9.20
C TYR A 122 1.89 9.66 8.19
N LEU A 123 0.60 9.94 8.00
CA LEU A 123 -0.26 9.15 7.12
C LEU A 123 -0.24 9.68 5.68
N LYS A 124 0.02 8.79 4.76
CA LYS A 124 -0.03 9.00 3.31
C LYS A 124 -0.79 7.86 2.67
N SER A 125 -1.55 8.15 1.63
CA SER A 125 -2.15 7.15 0.75
C SER A 125 -2.03 7.60 -0.69
N LEU A 126 -1.66 6.66 -1.56
CA LEU A 126 -1.58 6.86 -3.00
C LEU A 126 -2.57 5.94 -3.70
N PHE A 127 -3.48 6.53 -4.44
CA PHE A 127 -4.43 5.81 -5.28
C PHE A 127 -3.83 5.70 -6.67
N CYS A 128 -3.54 4.49 -7.11
CA CYS A 128 -2.84 4.25 -8.35
C CYS A 128 -3.66 3.35 -9.27
N ARG A 129 -3.83 3.78 -10.52
CA ARG A 129 -4.20 2.87 -11.60
C ARG A 129 -2.95 2.09 -12.01
N VAL A 130 -3.04 0.76 -12.03
CA VAL A 130 -1.92 -0.11 -12.39
C VAL A 130 -2.18 -0.73 -13.75
N VAL A 131 -1.39 -0.31 -14.73
CA VAL A 131 -1.52 -0.74 -16.12
C VAL A 131 -0.49 -1.82 -16.41
N GLN A 132 -0.89 -2.81 -17.18
CA GLN A 132 -0.04 -3.85 -17.74
C GLN A 132 -0.12 -3.78 -19.28
N ASP A 133 1.01 -3.65 -19.91
CA ASP A 133 1.10 -3.72 -21.38
C ASP A 133 0.80 -5.11 -21.92
#